data_34f109034edd21d28bb64881064a95a9
#
_entry.id   34f109034edd21d28bb64881064a95a9
#
_cell.length_a   1.000
_cell.length_b   1.000
_cell.length_c   1.000
_cell.angle_alpha   90.00
_cell.angle_beta   90.00
_cell.angle_gamma   90.00
#
_symmetry.space_group_name_H-M   'P 1'
#
loop_
_entity.id
_entity.type
_entity.pdbx_description
1 polymer ?
#
loop_
_entity_poly.entity_id
_entity_poly.type
_entity_poly.pdbx_seq_one_letter_code
_entity_poly.pdbx_strand_id
1 'polypeptide(L)'
;MRPLCLLDDLRRRVLVHRRLLGALCAGLATWLVVQAATAPPPTTEPVWTAARDLPSGTVLTAGDLHRTGFAPGSVPAAAVRSTGAVLGRTLATPLGAGEPVTPAHLAGTERLAGYPGREAVAVRIPDAGVVALLTPGQRVGLVATDPQGGQPPERVTQDAVVLAVPKASRDTAPSTLTGRLVVFAVPDGQADDLAAAGTTRYLTVIWSR
;
A
#
# COMPACT_ATOMS: atom_id res chain seq x y z
N MET A 1 -62.94 9.19 -29.37
CA MET A 1 -63.40 10.58 -29.52
C MET A 1 -62.93 11.34 -28.29
N ARG A 2 -62.15 12.19 -28.33
CA ARG A 2 -61.47 13.38 -28.70
C ARG A 2 -60.24 13.62 -27.78
N PRO A 3 -59.04 13.16 -28.09
CA PRO A 3 -57.85 13.66 -27.40
C PRO A 3 -57.31 14.99 -27.96
N LEU A 4 -57.82 15.42 -29.13
CA LEU A 4 -57.32 16.61 -29.84
C LEU A 4 -57.71 17.95 -29.19
N CYS A 5 -58.86 18.05 -28.52
CA CYS A 5 -59.29 19.28 -27.85
C CYS A 5 -58.49 19.63 -26.60
N LEU A 6 -57.92 18.63 -25.90
CA LEU A 6 -57.08 18.88 -24.71
C LEU A 6 -55.72 19.45 -25.07
N LEU A 7 -55.17 19.10 -26.22
CA LEU A 7 -53.92 19.60 -26.72
C LEU A 7 -54.02 21.06 -27.20
N ASP A 8 -55.14 21.45 -27.83
CA ASP A 8 -55.38 22.82 -28.28
C ASP A 8 -55.64 23.78 -27.11
N ASP A 9 -56.35 23.35 -26.09
CA ASP A 9 -56.56 24.14 -24.87
C ASP A 9 -55.23 24.31 -24.08
N LEU A 10 -54.41 23.26 -23.99
CA LEU A 10 -53.11 23.33 -23.35
C LEU A 10 -52.19 24.28 -24.12
N ARG A 11 -52.15 24.19 -25.45
CA ARG A 11 -51.38 25.06 -26.33
C ARG A 11 -51.78 26.51 -26.19
N ARG A 12 -53.09 26.80 -26.12
CA ARG A 12 -53.60 28.13 -25.95
C ARG A 12 -53.26 28.74 -24.60
N ARG A 13 -53.33 27.98 -23.52
CA ARG A 13 -52.89 28.40 -22.17
C ARG A 13 -51.39 28.66 -22.12
N VAL A 14 -50.58 27.80 -22.72
CA VAL A 14 -49.13 27.98 -22.80
C VAL A 14 -48.77 29.24 -23.59
N LEU A 15 -49.45 29.51 -24.71
CA LEU A 15 -49.22 30.72 -25.53
C LEU A 15 -49.63 32.02 -24.82
N VAL A 16 -50.70 32.01 -24.05
CA VAL A 16 -51.15 33.18 -23.25
C VAL A 16 -50.19 33.45 -22.10
N HIS A 17 -49.67 32.41 -21.46
CA HIS A 17 -48.79 32.55 -20.28
C HIS A 17 -47.30 32.36 -20.60
N ARG A 18 -46.92 32.37 -21.91
CA ARG A 18 -45.51 32.12 -22.34
C ARG A 18 -44.50 33.03 -21.66
N ARG A 19 -44.86 34.30 -21.38
CA ARG A 19 -43.98 35.25 -20.70
C ARG A 19 -43.80 34.89 -19.22
N LEU A 20 -44.86 34.47 -18.55
CA LEU A 20 -44.84 34.01 -17.17
C LEU A 20 -44.09 32.72 -17.04
N LEU A 21 -44.31 31.75 -17.93
CA LEU A 21 -43.57 30.48 -17.96
C LEU A 21 -42.08 30.71 -18.24
N GLY A 22 -41.75 31.60 -19.20
CA GLY A 22 -40.36 31.97 -19.48
C GLY A 22 -39.68 32.63 -18.27
N ALA A 23 -40.36 33.54 -17.58
CA ALA A 23 -39.84 34.18 -16.37
C ALA A 23 -39.64 33.17 -15.23
N LEU A 24 -40.58 32.22 -15.07
CA LEU A 24 -40.49 31.16 -14.06
C LEU A 24 -39.32 30.19 -14.34
N CYS A 25 -39.17 29.79 -15.62
CA CYS A 25 -38.02 28.95 -16.03
C CYS A 25 -36.69 29.68 -15.84
N ALA A 26 -36.62 30.98 -16.21
CA ALA A 26 -35.42 31.78 -15.98
C ALA A 26 -35.10 31.93 -14.49
N GLY A 27 -36.11 32.21 -13.66
CA GLY A 27 -35.97 32.28 -12.20
C GLY A 27 -35.48 30.96 -11.59
N LEU A 28 -36.07 29.83 -12.03
CA LEU A 28 -35.65 28.50 -11.58
C LEU A 28 -34.20 28.16 -12.02
N ALA A 29 -33.88 28.49 -13.27
CA ALA A 29 -32.50 28.27 -13.78
C ALA A 29 -31.50 29.11 -12.99
N THR A 30 -31.81 30.39 -12.74
CA THR A 30 -30.93 31.25 -11.92
C THR A 30 -30.80 30.72 -10.50
N TRP A 31 -31.89 30.29 -9.88
CA TRP A 31 -31.87 29.70 -8.55
C TRP A 31 -31.02 28.42 -8.49
N LEU A 32 -31.16 27.53 -9.48
CA LEU A 32 -30.32 26.30 -9.57
C LEU A 32 -28.85 26.65 -9.77
N VAL A 33 -28.51 27.63 -10.59
CA VAL A 33 -27.14 28.10 -10.79
C VAL A 33 -26.56 28.66 -9.48
N VAL A 34 -27.32 29.48 -8.75
CA VAL A 34 -26.91 30.03 -7.46
C VAL A 34 -26.72 28.90 -6.44
N GLN A 35 -27.64 27.93 -6.36
CA GLN A 35 -27.51 26.77 -5.50
C GLN A 35 -26.26 25.95 -5.82
N ALA A 36 -25.98 25.71 -7.10
CA ALA A 36 -24.78 24.98 -7.52
C ALA A 36 -23.49 25.74 -7.20
N ALA A 37 -23.52 27.09 -7.34
CA ALA A 37 -22.36 27.93 -7.03
C ALA A 37 -22.11 28.12 -5.52
N THR A 38 -23.17 28.00 -4.70
CA THR A 38 -23.09 28.15 -3.24
C THR A 38 -23.03 26.80 -2.49
N ALA A 39 -22.99 25.67 -3.23
CA ALA A 39 -22.84 24.37 -2.61
C ALA A 39 -21.55 24.34 -1.77
N PRO A 40 -21.61 23.91 -0.50
CA PRO A 40 -20.42 23.80 0.31
C PRO A 40 -19.40 22.84 -0.36
N PRO A 41 -18.10 23.14 -0.29
CA PRO A 41 -17.09 22.24 -0.85
C PRO A 41 -17.28 20.84 -0.26
N PRO A 42 -17.08 19.79 -1.05
CA PRO A 42 -17.21 18.44 -0.55
C PRO A 42 -16.30 18.25 0.65
N THR A 43 -16.79 17.61 1.70
CA THR A 43 -15.99 17.25 2.86
C THR A 43 -14.89 16.31 2.38
N THR A 44 -13.63 16.67 2.66
CA THR A 44 -12.47 15.84 2.32
C THR A 44 -11.69 15.50 3.58
N GLU A 45 -11.16 14.29 3.63
CA GLU A 45 -10.21 13.86 4.66
C GLU A 45 -8.78 14.12 4.18
N PRO A 46 -7.98 14.91 4.91
CA PRO A 46 -6.60 15.18 4.52
C PRO A 46 -5.71 13.99 4.83
N VAL A 47 -4.96 13.55 3.83
CA VAL A 47 -4.01 12.43 3.90
C VAL A 47 -2.65 12.91 3.36
N TRP A 48 -1.57 12.37 3.86
CA TRP A 48 -0.24 12.63 3.35
C TRP A 48 0.04 11.73 2.14
N THR A 49 0.39 12.35 1.04
CA THR A 49 0.70 11.71 -0.25
C THR A 49 2.10 12.11 -0.71
N ALA A 50 2.70 11.31 -1.57
CA ALA A 50 3.96 11.67 -2.20
C ALA A 50 3.79 12.89 -3.13
N ALA A 51 4.67 13.86 -3.00
CA ALA A 51 4.67 15.07 -3.83
C ALA A 51 5.21 14.79 -5.26
N ARG A 52 5.99 13.74 -5.42
CA ARG A 52 6.63 13.28 -6.68
C ARG A 52 6.85 11.78 -6.62
N ASP A 53 7.28 11.20 -7.72
CA ASP A 53 7.71 9.80 -7.73
C ASP A 53 8.97 9.62 -6.87
N LEU A 54 8.90 8.70 -5.92
CA LEU A 54 9.95 8.42 -4.96
C LEU A 54 10.41 6.97 -5.13
N PRO A 55 11.68 6.72 -5.50
CA PRO A 55 12.20 5.36 -5.61
C PRO A 55 12.38 4.71 -4.23
N SER A 56 12.41 3.37 -4.20
CA SER A 56 12.80 2.63 -2.99
C SER A 56 14.20 3.04 -2.54
N GLY A 57 14.40 3.11 -1.21
CA GLY A 57 15.65 3.60 -0.61
C GLY A 57 15.66 5.11 -0.33
N THR A 58 14.66 5.88 -0.80
CA THR A 58 14.54 7.30 -0.49
C THR A 58 14.25 7.50 0.99
N VAL A 59 15.00 8.39 1.65
CA VAL A 59 14.69 8.87 3.00
C VAL A 59 13.68 10.00 2.88
N LEU A 60 12.50 9.83 3.49
CA LEU A 60 11.39 10.78 3.39
C LEU A 60 11.71 12.09 4.12
N THR A 61 11.60 13.19 3.39
CA THR A 61 11.71 14.55 3.90
C THR A 61 10.35 15.26 3.82
N ALA A 62 10.23 16.41 4.49
CA ALA A 62 9.00 17.20 4.43
C ALA A 62 8.65 17.69 3.01
N GLY A 63 9.66 17.89 2.15
CA GLY A 63 9.48 18.29 0.76
C GLY A 63 8.98 17.17 -0.16
N ASP A 64 9.07 15.91 0.27
CA ASP A 64 8.59 14.75 -0.48
C ASP A 64 7.12 14.45 -0.24
N LEU A 65 6.48 15.16 0.68
CA LEU A 65 5.12 14.92 1.14
C LEU A 65 4.25 16.18 0.96
N HIS A 66 3.00 15.98 0.55
CA HIS A 66 1.99 17.04 0.58
C HIS A 66 0.65 16.49 1.08
N ARG A 67 -0.24 17.39 1.53
CA ARG A 67 -1.58 17.01 1.99
C ARG A 67 -2.54 17.03 0.82
N THR A 68 -3.19 15.90 0.59
CA THR A 68 -4.24 15.77 -0.43
C THR A 68 -5.56 15.44 0.25
N GLY A 69 -6.64 16.10 -0.15
CA GLY A 69 -7.99 15.79 0.31
C GLY A 69 -8.59 14.63 -0.46
N PHE A 70 -8.97 13.58 0.25
CA PHE A 70 -9.67 12.43 -0.31
C PHE A 70 -11.16 12.48 0.06
N ALA A 71 -12.01 11.92 -0.78
CA ALA A 71 -13.43 11.76 -0.45
C ALA A 71 -13.58 10.86 0.80
N PRO A 72 -14.56 11.11 1.67
CA PRO A 72 -14.83 10.25 2.80
C PRO A 72 -15.04 8.80 2.36
N GLY A 73 -14.38 7.86 3.03
CA GLY A 73 -14.44 6.44 2.71
C GLY A 73 -13.53 5.97 1.56
N SER A 74 -12.83 6.89 0.85
CA SER A 74 -11.83 6.53 -0.17
C SER A 74 -10.39 6.50 0.38
N VAL A 75 -10.20 6.92 1.63
CA VAL A 75 -8.90 6.92 2.31
C VAL A 75 -8.54 5.49 2.70
N PRO A 76 -7.35 4.98 2.29
CA PRO A 76 -6.86 3.70 2.80
C PRO A 76 -6.78 3.72 4.33
N ALA A 77 -7.27 2.67 4.99
CA ALA A 77 -7.33 2.61 6.47
C ALA A 77 -5.96 2.84 7.14
N ALA A 78 -4.87 2.39 6.49
CA ALA A 78 -3.51 2.53 6.96
C ALA A 78 -2.82 3.82 6.48
N ALA A 79 -3.52 4.75 5.81
CA ALA A 79 -2.90 5.98 5.33
C ALA A 79 -2.41 6.86 6.48
N VAL A 80 -1.20 7.39 6.32
CA VAL A 80 -0.56 8.21 7.36
C VAL A 80 -1.27 9.56 7.47
N ARG A 81 -1.69 9.87 8.70
CA ARG A 81 -2.35 11.15 9.03
C ARG A 81 -1.41 12.16 9.69
N SER A 82 -0.24 11.71 10.15
CA SER A 82 0.78 12.55 10.80
C SER A 82 2.15 12.30 10.17
N THR A 83 2.87 13.38 9.83
CA THR A 83 4.21 13.29 9.25
C THR A 83 5.28 12.81 10.22
N GLY A 84 5.10 13.05 11.54
CA GLY A 84 6.07 12.65 12.55
C GLY A 84 6.39 11.14 12.57
N ALA A 85 5.45 10.31 12.10
CA ALA A 85 5.65 8.87 12.01
C ALA A 85 6.47 8.42 10.80
N VAL A 86 6.66 9.28 9.79
CA VAL A 86 7.25 8.89 8.49
C VAL A 86 8.47 9.72 8.09
N LEU A 87 8.64 10.93 8.62
CA LEU A 87 9.81 11.75 8.34
C LEU A 87 11.09 11.08 8.86
N GLY A 88 12.13 11.10 8.03
CA GLY A 88 13.40 10.44 8.32
C GLY A 88 13.39 8.93 8.10
N ARG A 89 12.25 8.35 7.73
CA ARG A 89 12.15 6.91 7.42
C ARG A 89 12.50 6.65 5.96
N THR A 90 13.04 5.49 5.70
CA THR A 90 13.42 5.05 4.36
C THR A 90 12.27 4.30 3.69
N LEU A 91 12.00 4.58 2.42
CA LEU A 91 11.06 3.81 1.61
C LEU A 91 11.63 2.43 1.27
N ALA A 92 10.87 1.41 1.52
CA ALA A 92 11.19 0.04 1.14
C ALA A 92 10.67 -0.32 -0.27
N THR A 93 9.60 0.33 -0.70
CA THR A 93 9.00 0.19 -2.03
C THR A 93 8.90 1.57 -2.69
N PRO A 94 8.94 1.66 -4.02
CA PRO A 94 8.72 2.94 -4.69
C PRO A 94 7.30 3.46 -4.40
N LEU A 95 7.13 4.77 -4.42
CA LEU A 95 5.86 5.46 -4.17
C LEU A 95 5.62 6.45 -5.29
N GLY A 96 4.48 6.34 -5.96
CA GLY A 96 4.09 7.22 -7.06
C GLY A 96 3.61 8.59 -6.58
N ALA A 97 3.77 9.62 -7.43
CA ALA A 97 3.24 10.96 -7.14
C ALA A 97 1.72 10.91 -6.86
N GLY A 98 1.27 11.53 -5.78
CA GLY A 98 -0.13 11.52 -5.33
C GLY A 98 -0.55 10.26 -4.57
N GLU A 99 0.31 9.26 -4.45
CA GLU A 99 0.00 8.02 -3.74
C GLU A 99 0.04 8.24 -2.21
N PRO A 100 -0.97 7.74 -1.46
CA PRO A 100 -0.99 7.84 -0.01
C PRO A 100 0.15 7.08 0.64
N VAL A 101 0.87 7.72 1.54
CA VAL A 101 1.90 7.05 2.33
C VAL A 101 1.27 6.13 3.35
N THR A 102 1.71 4.88 3.39
CA THR A 102 1.31 3.90 4.40
C THR A 102 2.54 3.29 5.08
N PRO A 103 2.41 2.73 6.30
CA PRO A 103 3.52 2.02 6.95
C PRO A 103 4.11 0.89 6.11
N ALA A 104 3.31 0.25 5.25
CA ALA A 104 3.78 -0.81 4.36
C ALA A 104 4.86 -0.36 3.35
N HIS A 105 4.89 0.95 3.03
CA HIS A 105 5.91 1.52 2.15
C HIS A 105 7.25 1.77 2.85
N LEU A 106 7.29 1.73 4.19
CA LEU A 106 8.47 2.06 4.97
C LEU A 106 9.38 0.85 5.20
N ALA A 107 10.68 1.10 5.27
CA ALA A 107 11.64 0.10 5.71
C ALA A 107 11.62 -0.04 7.23
N GLY A 108 11.67 -1.28 7.71
CA GLY A 108 11.70 -1.58 9.14
C GLY A 108 10.60 -2.53 9.58
N THR A 109 10.38 -2.57 10.89
CA THR A 109 9.41 -3.46 11.55
C THR A 109 7.95 -3.14 11.22
N GLU A 110 7.66 -1.97 10.64
CA GLU A 110 6.32 -1.60 10.17
C GLU A 110 5.78 -2.52 9.07
N ARG A 111 6.65 -3.23 8.37
CA ARG A 111 6.25 -4.31 7.46
C ARG A 111 5.56 -5.46 8.18
N LEU A 112 5.80 -5.60 9.48
CA LEU A 112 5.10 -6.55 10.34
C LEU A 112 3.68 -6.10 10.71
N ALA A 113 3.30 -4.84 10.44
CA ALA A 113 1.95 -4.35 10.76
C ALA A 113 0.83 -5.17 10.08
N GLY A 114 1.13 -5.82 8.94
CA GLY A 114 0.25 -6.77 8.26
C GLY A 114 0.33 -8.22 8.76
N TYR A 115 1.20 -8.50 9.74
CA TYR A 115 1.51 -9.86 10.22
C TYR A 115 1.56 -9.89 11.75
N PRO A 116 0.42 -9.77 12.45
CA PRO A 116 0.39 -9.81 13.91
C PRO A 116 0.90 -11.16 14.43
N GLY A 117 1.59 -11.16 15.57
CA GLY A 117 2.16 -12.36 16.18
C GLY A 117 3.37 -12.91 15.42
N ARG A 118 4.12 -12.04 14.72
CA ARG A 118 5.31 -12.40 13.98
C ARG A 118 6.46 -11.46 14.24
N GLU A 119 7.67 -12.01 14.13
CA GLU A 119 8.93 -11.28 14.25
C GLU A 119 9.69 -11.29 12.92
N ALA A 120 10.44 -10.21 12.63
CA ALA A 120 11.26 -10.11 11.44
C ALA A 120 12.67 -10.62 11.70
N VAL A 121 13.08 -11.63 10.93
CA VAL A 121 14.43 -12.20 11.01
C VAL A 121 15.11 -12.08 9.66
N ALA A 122 16.33 -11.54 9.64
CA ALA A 122 17.16 -11.45 8.46
C ALA A 122 18.17 -12.60 8.46
N VAL A 123 18.07 -13.48 7.48
CA VAL A 123 18.98 -14.63 7.32
C VAL A 123 19.57 -14.70 5.92
N ARG A 124 20.69 -15.37 5.77
CA ARG A 124 21.32 -15.62 4.48
C ARG A 124 20.95 -17.00 3.97
N ILE A 125 20.45 -17.04 2.74
CA ILE A 125 20.21 -18.28 2.01
C ILE A 125 21.40 -18.49 1.06
N PRO A 126 22.14 -19.62 1.18
CA PRO A 126 23.34 -19.85 0.38
C PRO A 126 23.09 -19.90 -1.13
N ASP A 127 21.97 -20.48 -1.52
CA ASP A 127 21.60 -20.61 -2.94
C ASP A 127 20.92 -19.34 -3.48
N ALA A 128 21.69 -18.59 -4.25
CA ALA A 128 21.21 -17.37 -4.89
C ALA A 128 20.11 -17.63 -5.94
N GLY A 129 20.08 -18.84 -6.55
CA GLY A 129 19.04 -19.25 -7.49
C GLY A 129 17.69 -19.43 -6.79
N VAL A 130 17.70 -20.09 -5.64
CA VAL A 130 16.51 -20.23 -4.78
C VAL A 130 16.00 -18.85 -4.35
N VAL A 131 16.90 -17.95 -3.93
CA VAL A 131 16.52 -16.59 -3.53
C VAL A 131 15.90 -15.78 -4.69
N ALA A 132 16.35 -16.01 -5.92
CA ALA A 132 15.79 -15.33 -7.10
C ALA A 132 14.32 -15.71 -7.39
N LEU A 133 13.87 -16.86 -6.88
CA LEU A 133 12.47 -17.33 -7.01
C LEU A 133 11.57 -16.77 -5.89
N LEU A 134 12.14 -16.17 -4.85
CA LEU A 134 11.39 -15.62 -3.74
C LEU A 134 10.79 -14.26 -4.08
N THR A 135 9.52 -14.10 -3.76
CA THR A 135 8.81 -12.84 -3.90
C THR A 135 8.25 -12.37 -2.56
N PRO A 136 8.30 -11.06 -2.24
CA PRO A 136 7.66 -10.53 -1.04
C PRO A 136 6.20 -10.91 -0.94
N GLY A 137 5.76 -11.29 0.27
CA GLY A 137 4.41 -11.79 0.56
C GLY A 137 4.27 -13.32 0.42
N GLN A 138 5.23 -14.01 -0.17
CA GLN A 138 5.19 -15.46 -0.34
C GLN A 138 5.39 -16.19 1.00
N ARG A 139 4.61 -17.25 1.23
CA ARG A 139 4.77 -18.14 2.38
C ARG A 139 5.64 -19.33 2.02
N VAL A 140 6.59 -19.65 2.89
CA VAL A 140 7.57 -20.72 2.68
C VAL A 140 7.90 -21.42 4.00
N GLY A 141 8.34 -22.66 3.91
CA GLY A 141 9.01 -23.35 5.00
C GLY A 141 10.53 -23.16 4.92
N LEU A 142 11.21 -23.15 6.07
CA LEU A 142 12.66 -23.09 6.16
C LEU A 142 13.21 -24.34 6.84
N VAL A 143 14.21 -24.94 6.22
CA VAL A 143 14.91 -26.12 6.74
C VAL A 143 16.38 -25.79 6.91
N ALA A 144 16.90 -26.09 8.08
CA ALA A 144 18.30 -25.99 8.40
C ALA A 144 19.01 -27.37 8.19
N THR A 145 20.10 -27.36 7.46
CA THR A 145 20.93 -28.54 7.19
C THR A 145 22.35 -28.30 7.68
N ASP A 146 22.94 -29.31 8.31
CA ASP A 146 24.35 -29.25 8.70
C ASP A 146 25.25 -29.51 7.48
N PRO A 147 26.12 -28.56 7.10
CA PRO A 147 27.01 -28.72 5.96
C PRO A 147 28.04 -29.87 6.17
N GLN A 148 28.29 -30.26 7.41
CA GLN A 148 29.21 -31.33 7.74
C GLN A 148 28.52 -32.71 7.89
N GLY A 149 27.19 -32.76 7.82
CA GLY A 149 26.41 -33.99 7.89
C GLY A 149 26.31 -34.60 9.29
N GLY A 150 26.73 -33.89 10.34
CA GLY A 150 26.70 -34.35 11.72
C GLY A 150 25.33 -34.34 12.36
N GLN A 151 24.38 -33.56 11.80
CA GLN A 151 23.02 -33.43 12.31
C GLN A 151 22.01 -33.66 11.18
N PRO A 152 20.86 -34.29 11.49
CA PRO A 152 19.80 -34.45 10.49
C PRO A 152 19.22 -33.09 10.11
N PRO A 153 18.61 -32.98 8.89
CA PRO A 153 17.87 -31.79 8.49
C PRO A 153 16.75 -31.50 9.49
N GLU A 154 16.62 -30.24 9.89
CA GLU A 154 15.62 -29.77 10.84
C GLU A 154 14.77 -28.70 10.20
N ARG A 155 13.44 -28.82 10.32
CA ARG A 155 12.52 -27.81 9.87
C ARG A 155 12.35 -26.74 10.95
N VAL A 156 12.94 -25.57 10.73
CA VAL A 156 12.92 -24.45 11.68
C VAL A 156 11.56 -23.76 11.71
N THR A 157 10.95 -23.60 10.54
CA THR A 157 9.60 -23.03 10.44
C THR A 157 8.86 -23.57 9.22
N GLN A 158 7.52 -23.65 9.32
CA GLN A 158 6.66 -24.03 8.20
C GLN A 158 5.92 -22.83 7.59
N ASP A 159 5.93 -21.70 8.27
CA ASP A 159 5.12 -20.53 7.93
C ASP A 159 5.93 -19.25 8.06
N ALA A 160 7.02 -19.17 7.30
CA ALA A 160 7.76 -17.92 7.11
C ALA A 160 7.16 -17.14 5.95
N VAL A 161 6.95 -15.84 6.14
CA VAL A 161 6.55 -14.94 5.05
C VAL A 161 7.76 -14.13 4.59
N VAL A 162 8.03 -14.11 3.30
CA VAL A 162 9.09 -13.28 2.72
C VAL A 162 8.69 -11.81 2.84
N LEU A 163 9.37 -11.03 3.67
CA LEU A 163 9.14 -9.59 3.80
C LEU A 163 9.93 -8.79 2.77
N ALA A 164 11.17 -9.17 2.55
CA ALA A 164 12.05 -8.47 1.61
C ALA A 164 13.15 -9.40 1.09
N VAL A 165 13.48 -9.19 -0.18
CA VAL A 165 14.70 -9.73 -0.82
C VAL A 165 15.53 -8.52 -1.27
N PRO A 166 16.46 -8.02 -0.44
CA PRO A 166 17.28 -6.87 -0.78
C PRO A 166 18.07 -7.12 -2.08
N LYS A 167 18.02 -6.14 -3.00
CA LYS A 167 18.89 -6.19 -4.18
C LYS A 167 20.32 -6.03 -3.71
N ALA A 168 21.25 -6.80 -4.28
CA ALA A 168 22.66 -6.57 -4.05
C ALA A 168 23.02 -5.17 -4.60
N SER A 169 23.27 -4.20 -3.71
CA SER A 169 23.77 -2.88 -4.11
C SER A 169 25.24 -3.03 -4.48
N ARG A 170 25.63 -2.39 -5.59
CA ARG A 170 27.02 -2.36 -6.05
C ARG A 170 27.96 -1.64 -5.07
N ASP A 171 27.38 -0.82 -4.20
CA ASP A 171 28.10 0.01 -3.21
C ASP A 171 28.31 -0.68 -1.85
N THR A 172 27.75 -1.86 -1.66
CA THR A 172 28.01 -2.62 -0.44
C THR A 172 29.32 -3.39 -0.64
N ALA A 173 30.30 -3.13 0.21
CA ALA A 173 31.57 -3.88 0.22
C ALA A 173 31.29 -5.38 0.11
N PRO A 174 32.08 -6.14 -0.68
CA PRO A 174 31.88 -7.56 -0.83
C PRO A 174 31.87 -8.21 0.55
N SER A 175 30.68 -8.63 1.01
CA SER A 175 30.59 -9.35 2.27
C SER A 175 31.27 -10.70 2.07
N THR A 176 32.17 -11.04 2.96
CA THR A 176 32.84 -12.37 3.01
C THR A 176 31.87 -13.51 3.28
N LEU A 177 30.61 -13.18 3.64
CA LEU A 177 29.55 -14.13 3.94
C LEU A 177 28.87 -14.61 2.65
N THR A 178 28.91 -15.92 2.45
CA THR A 178 28.28 -16.60 1.31
C THR A 178 26.76 -16.51 1.38
N GLY A 179 26.09 -16.32 0.23
CA GLY A 179 24.64 -16.32 0.12
C GLY A 179 23.99 -14.93 0.07
N ARG A 180 22.69 -14.89 -0.21
CA ARG A 180 21.90 -13.66 -0.31
C ARG A 180 21.02 -13.46 0.94
N LEU A 181 20.97 -12.22 1.40
CA LEU A 181 20.13 -11.83 2.51
C LEU A 181 18.65 -11.85 2.11
N VAL A 182 17.82 -12.44 2.96
CA VAL A 182 16.36 -12.41 2.88
C VAL A 182 15.82 -12.09 4.25
N VAL A 183 14.78 -11.27 4.30
CA VAL A 183 14.08 -10.94 5.54
C VAL A 183 12.76 -11.69 5.56
N PHE A 184 12.54 -12.47 6.61
CA PHE A 184 11.31 -13.24 6.82
C PHE A 184 10.54 -12.72 8.02
N ALA A 185 9.20 -12.80 7.96
CA ALA A 185 8.34 -12.75 9.12
C ALA A 185 8.03 -14.18 9.55
N VAL A 186 8.43 -14.54 10.75
CA VAL A 186 8.19 -15.86 11.35
C VAL A 186 7.31 -15.74 12.58
N PRO A 187 6.56 -16.78 12.96
CA PRO A 187 5.78 -16.76 14.21
C PRO A 187 6.64 -16.44 15.43
N ASP A 188 6.05 -15.69 16.38
CA ASP A 188 6.69 -15.39 17.65
C ASP A 188 7.22 -16.70 18.29
N GLY A 189 8.41 -16.66 18.86
CA GLY A 189 9.09 -17.81 19.45
C GLY A 189 9.85 -18.71 18.48
N GLN A 190 9.81 -18.47 17.15
CA GLN A 190 10.65 -19.16 16.15
C GLN A 190 11.78 -18.28 15.62
N ALA A 191 11.79 -17.01 15.99
CA ALA A 191 12.76 -16.03 15.51
C ALA A 191 14.17 -16.34 15.98
N ASP A 192 14.33 -16.68 17.26
CA ASP A 192 15.64 -17.02 17.85
C ASP A 192 16.21 -18.31 17.24
N ASP A 193 15.37 -19.33 17.06
CA ASP A 193 15.78 -20.59 16.44
C ASP A 193 16.22 -20.38 14.99
N LEU A 194 15.48 -19.55 14.24
CA LEU A 194 15.85 -19.21 12.87
C LEU A 194 17.13 -18.39 12.79
N ALA A 195 17.31 -17.43 13.69
CA ALA A 195 18.52 -16.62 13.74
C ALA A 195 19.74 -17.48 14.09
N ALA A 196 19.62 -18.38 15.06
CA ALA A 196 20.67 -19.33 15.45
C ALA A 196 21.00 -20.30 14.30
N ALA A 197 19.98 -20.87 13.66
CA ALA A 197 20.17 -21.75 12.52
C ALA A 197 20.84 -21.02 11.33
N GLY A 198 20.49 -19.77 11.08
CA GLY A 198 21.08 -18.96 10.01
C GLY A 198 22.55 -18.63 10.18
N THR A 199 23.10 -18.76 11.40
CA THR A 199 24.54 -18.55 11.69
C THR A 199 25.35 -19.82 11.69
N THR A 200 24.73 -20.97 11.98
CA THR A 200 25.45 -22.24 12.23
C THR A 200 25.20 -23.29 11.15
N ARG A 201 24.09 -23.16 10.39
CA ARG A 201 23.66 -24.16 9.42
C ARG A 201 23.31 -23.52 8.07
N TYR A 202 23.23 -24.32 7.04
CA TYR A 202 22.70 -23.89 5.74
C TYR A 202 21.18 -23.92 5.74
N LEU A 203 20.59 -22.78 5.43
CA LEU A 203 19.14 -22.64 5.28
C LEU A 203 18.72 -22.89 3.83
N THR A 204 17.69 -23.71 3.66
CA THR A 204 17.03 -23.91 2.37
C THR A 204 15.53 -23.64 2.48
N VAL A 205 14.91 -23.31 1.34
CA VAL A 205 13.49 -22.94 1.27
C VAL A 205 12.68 -24.12 0.74
N ILE A 206 11.54 -24.36 1.37
CA ILE A 206 10.53 -25.32 0.90
C ILE A 206 9.24 -24.57 0.60
N TRP A 207 8.69 -24.80 -0.58
CA TRP A 207 7.35 -24.33 -0.93
C TRP A 207 6.33 -25.37 -0.52
N SER A 208 5.41 -25.01 0.38
CA SER A 208 4.25 -25.84 0.70
C SER A 208 3.03 -25.34 -0.12
N ARG A 209 2.16 -26.26 -0.50
CA ARG A 209 0.89 -25.94 -1.15
C ARG A 209 -0.08 -25.34 -0.15
#